data_bcd597fb69853f0a6e5b56fac6c4ae53
#
_entry.id   bcd597fb69853f0a6e5b56fac6c4ae53
#
_cell.length_a   1.000
_cell.length_b   1.000
_cell.length_c   1.000
_cell.angle_alpha   90.00
_cell.angle_beta   90.00
_cell.angle_gamma   90.00
#
_symmetry.space_group_name_H-M   'P 1'
#
loop_
_entity.id
_entity.type
_entity.pdbx_description
1 polymer ?
#
loop_
_entity_poly.entity_id
_entity_poly.type
_entity_poly.pdbx_seq_one_letter_code
_entity_poly.pdbx_strand_id
1 'polypeptide(L)' 'ILMEFDKIKEIIAEQLGVSEDEIAMETTFEDLGADSLDLFQIITELEDAFDMEFANDDAENIKTVGDAVEYVKNATNK' A
#
# COMPACT_ATOMS: atom_id res chain seq x y z
N ILE A 1 -1.85 -16.79 -5.75
CA ILE A 1 -2.07 -15.64 -6.62
C ILE A 1 -1.99 -14.36 -5.81
N LEU A 2 -1.19 -13.41 -6.26
CA LEU A 2 -0.93 -12.19 -5.52
C LEU A 2 -1.69 -11.00 -6.12
N MET A 3 -3.01 -11.15 -6.27
CA MET A 3 -3.84 -10.10 -6.86
C MET A 3 -3.80 -8.83 -6.03
N GLU A 4 -3.80 -8.95 -4.70
CA GLU A 4 -3.70 -7.79 -3.82
C GLU A 4 -2.40 -7.05 -4.05
N PHE A 5 -1.30 -7.80 -4.13
CA PHE A 5 0.01 -7.18 -4.35
C PHE A 5 0.07 -6.47 -5.69
N ASP A 6 -0.45 -7.10 -6.75
CA ASP A 6 -0.45 -6.50 -8.07
C ASP A 6 -1.22 -5.19 -8.09
N LYS A 7 -2.39 -5.18 -7.47
CA LYS A 7 -3.22 -3.99 -7.43
C LYS A 7 -2.57 -2.89 -6.59
N ILE A 8 -1.97 -3.28 -5.47
CA ILE A 8 -1.30 -2.33 -4.59
C ILE A 8 -0.08 -1.71 -5.28
N LYS A 9 0.70 -2.51 -6.00
CA LYS A 9 1.83 -1.99 -6.77
C LYS A 9 1.37 -0.95 -7.79
N GLU A 10 0.28 -1.26 -8.49
CA GLU A 10 -0.26 -0.35 -9.48
C GLU A 10 -0.63 1.00 -8.86
N ILE A 11 -1.30 0.95 -7.71
CA ILE A 11 -1.73 2.16 -7.02
C ILE A 11 -0.51 2.98 -6.56
N ILE A 12 0.48 2.30 -5.97
CA ILE A 12 1.68 2.97 -5.49
C ILE A 12 2.46 3.59 -6.65
N ALA A 13 2.61 2.84 -7.72
CA ALA A 13 3.35 3.32 -8.89
C ALA A 13 2.70 4.58 -9.46
N GLU A 14 1.39 4.58 -9.55
CA GLU A 14 0.66 5.71 -10.07
C GLU A 14 0.76 6.93 -9.16
N GLN A 15 0.62 6.70 -7.86
CA GLN A 15 0.64 7.78 -6.89
C GLN A 15 2.02 8.43 -6.78
N LEU A 16 3.07 7.64 -6.82
CA LEU A 16 4.43 8.13 -6.62
C LEU A 16 5.20 8.37 -7.91
N GLY A 17 4.65 7.97 -9.05
CA GLY A 17 5.31 8.15 -10.33
C GLY A 17 6.53 7.27 -10.51
N VAL A 18 6.52 6.07 -9.93
CA VAL A 18 7.61 5.12 -10.05
C VAL A 18 7.15 3.91 -10.85
N SER A 19 8.11 3.12 -11.34
CA SER A 19 7.80 1.90 -12.08
C SER A 19 7.40 0.79 -11.10
N GLU A 20 6.43 -0.04 -11.51
CA GLU A 20 6.06 -1.20 -10.69
C GLU A 20 7.23 -2.14 -10.46
N ASP A 21 8.17 -2.17 -11.40
CA ASP A 21 9.37 -3.01 -11.28
C ASP A 21 10.25 -2.61 -10.10
N GLU A 22 10.10 -1.39 -9.62
CA GLU A 22 10.87 -0.90 -8.46
C GLU A 22 10.21 -1.26 -7.13
N ILE A 23 9.03 -1.85 -7.17
CA ILE A 23 8.23 -2.11 -5.97
C ILE A 23 8.25 -3.60 -5.66
N ALA A 24 8.76 -3.93 -4.47
CA ALA A 24 8.77 -5.31 -3.97
C ALA A 24 8.13 -5.31 -2.58
N MET A 25 7.85 -6.50 -2.05
CA MET A 25 7.22 -6.62 -0.74
C MET A 25 8.06 -5.97 0.36
N GLU A 26 9.38 -6.10 0.28
CA GLU A 26 10.27 -5.55 1.29
C GLU A 26 10.60 -4.07 1.09
N THR A 27 10.19 -3.50 -0.03
CA THR A 27 10.45 -2.09 -0.32
C THR A 27 9.69 -1.22 0.68
N THR A 28 10.39 -0.24 1.25
CA THR A 28 9.73 0.71 2.16
C THR A 28 9.18 1.89 1.37
N PHE A 29 8.14 2.50 1.91
CA PHE A 29 7.61 3.71 1.28
C PHE A 29 8.62 4.85 1.32
N GLU A 30 9.45 4.87 2.36
CA GLU A 30 10.53 5.85 2.47
C GLU A 30 11.52 5.70 1.31
N ASP A 31 11.87 4.47 0.97
CA ASP A 31 12.77 4.19 -0.15
C ASP A 31 12.20 4.66 -1.49
N LEU A 32 10.88 4.68 -1.58
CA LEU A 32 10.20 5.15 -2.79
C LEU A 32 10.02 6.66 -2.80
N GLY A 33 10.47 7.34 -1.76
CA GLY A 33 10.37 8.78 -1.68
C GLY A 33 9.01 9.29 -1.23
N ALA A 34 8.20 8.42 -0.64
CA ALA A 34 6.87 8.82 -0.17
C ALA A 34 6.97 9.47 1.20
N ASP A 35 6.37 10.64 1.35
CA ASP A 35 6.25 11.26 2.66
C ASP A 35 4.92 10.86 3.29
N SER A 36 4.61 11.44 4.45
CA SER A 36 3.39 11.09 5.18
C SER A 36 2.13 11.38 4.39
N LEU A 37 2.11 12.46 3.63
CA LEU A 37 0.95 12.81 2.84
C LEU A 37 0.75 11.81 1.69
N ASP A 38 1.85 11.45 1.03
CA ASP A 38 1.80 10.46 -0.04
C ASP A 38 1.29 9.13 0.49
N LEU A 39 1.80 8.70 1.64
CA LEU A 39 1.36 7.45 2.24
C LEU A 39 -0.13 7.51 2.59
N PHE A 40 -0.58 8.62 3.13
CA PHE A 40 -1.98 8.78 3.47
C PHE A 40 -2.87 8.67 2.23
N GLN A 41 -2.44 9.27 1.13
CA GLN A 41 -3.18 9.19 -0.13
C GLN A 41 -3.21 7.77 -0.67
N ILE A 42 -2.08 7.06 -0.58
CA ILE A 42 -2.03 5.66 -1.00
C ILE A 42 -3.01 4.83 -0.17
N ILE A 43 -3.02 5.03 1.15
CA ILE A 43 -3.93 4.31 2.03
C ILE A 43 -5.38 4.58 1.65
N THR A 44 -5.72 5.83 1.37
CA THR A 44 -7.08 6.19 0.95
C THR A 44 -7.47 5.48 -0.33
N GLU A 45 -6.54 5.41 -1.28
CA GLU A 45 -6.77 4.70 -2.54
C GLU A 45 -6.99 3.21 -2.31
N LEU A 46 -6.21 2.62 -1.39
CA LEU A 46 -6.37 1.21 -1.06
C LEU A 46 -7.71 0.93 -0.42
N GLU A 47 -8.15 1.82 0.46
CA GLU A 47 -9.47 1.69 1.09
C GLU A 47 -10.58 1.66 0.04
N ASP A 48 -10.48 2.55 -0.94
CA ASP A 48 -11.45 2.61 -2.02
C ASP A 48 -11.39 1.38 -2.91
N ALA A 49 -10.17 0.97 -3.27
CA ALA A 49 -9.99 -0.13 -4.22
C ALA A 49 -10.44 -1.46 -3.65
N PHE A 50 -10.28 -1.66 -2.35
CA PHE A 50 -10.58 -2.93 -1.70
C PHE A 50 -11.79 -2.86 -0.77
N ASP A 51 -12.47 -1.74 -0.74
CA ASP A 51 -13.69 -1.55 0.06
C ASP A 51 -13.46 -1.93 1.53
N MET A 52 -12.45 -1.34 2.13
CA MET A 52 -12.05 -1.61 3.52
C MET A 52 -11.50 -0.33 4.13
N GLU A 53 -11.25 -0.37 5.44
CA GLU A 53 -10.69 0.78 6.13
C GLU A 53 -9.44 0.41 6.92
N PHE A 54 -8.46 1.30 6.91
CA PHE A 54 -7.28 1.18 7.77
C PHE A 54 -7.56 1.94 9.06
N ALA A 55 -7.31 1.29 10.19
CA ALA A 55 -7.34 1.99 11.47
C ALA A 55 -6.17 2.98 11.52
N ASN A 56 -6.38 4.13 12.17
CA ASN A 56 -5.34 5.16 12.24
C ASN A 56 -4.02 4.62 12.79
N ASP A 57 -4.10 3.86 13.87
CA ASP A 57 -2.90 3.30 14.49
C ASP A 57 -2.19 2.32 13.56
N ASP A 58 -2.95 1.53 12.83
CA ASP A 58 -2.39 0.56 11.89
C ASP A 58 -1.73 1.26 10.71
N ALA A 59 -2.34 2.35 10.25
CA ALA A 59 -1.78 3.13 9.14
C ALA A 59 -0.40 3.67 9.49
N GLU A 60 -0.21 4.08 10.74
CA GLU A 60 1.07 4.60 11.20
C GLU A 60 2.15 3.52 11.24
N ASN A 61 1.77 2.26 11.31
CA ASN A 61 2.70 1.14 11.37
C ASN A 61 3.03 0.55 10.00
N ILE A 62 2.40 1.05 8.96
CA ILE A 62 2.69 0.60 7.60
C ILE A 62 4.00 1.24 7.14
N LYS A 63 5.03 0.44 7.00
CA LYS A 63 6.36 0.91 6.58
C LYS A 63 6.79 0.33 5.25
N THR A 64 6.47 -0.93 5.00
CA THR A 64 6.82 -1.59 3.75
C THR A 64 5.58 -1.85 2.92
N VAL A 65 5.80 -2.09 1.64
CA VAL A 65 4.73 -2.49 0.74
C VAL A 65 4.07 -3.76 1.25
N GLY A 66 4.89 -4.69 1.77
CA GLY A 66 4.36 -5.94 2.34
C GLY A 66 3.44 -5.72 3.52
N ASP A 67 3.73 -4.71 4.35
CA ASP A 67 2.84 -4.37 5.46
C ASP A 67 1.46 -3.99 4.95
N ALA A 68 1.41 -3.20 3.89
CA ALA A 68 0.15 -2.78 3.29
C ALA A 68 -0.59 -3.96 2.67
N VAL A 69 0.14 -4.82 1.97
CA VAL A 69 -0.45 -6.01 1.35
C VAL A 69 -1.06 -6.92 2.41
N GLU A 70 -0.33 -7.16 3.48
CA GLU A 70 -0.82 -8.01 4.56
C GLU A 70 -2.05 -7.44 5.22
N TYR A 71 -2.04 -6.15 5.46
CA TYR A 71 -3.21 -5.50 6.07
C TYR A 71 -4.45 -5.66 5.19
N VAL A 72 -4.30 -5.43 3.89
CA VAL A 72 -5.41 -5.57 2.96
C VAL A 72 -5.90 -7.01 2.90
N LYS A 73 -4.99 -7.96 2.85
CA LYS A 73 -5.36 -9.39 2.82
C LYS A 73 -6.15 -9.77 4.05
N ASN A 74 -5.68 -9.36 5.21
CA ASN A 74 -6.36 -9.68 6.47
C ASN A 74 -7.73 -9.03 6.56
N ALA A 75 -7.86 -7.81 6.04
CA ALA A 75 -9.12 -7.08 6.09
C ALA A 75 -10.16 -7.64 5.13
N THR A 76 -9.72 -8.16 3.98
CA THR A 76 -10.63 -8.61 2.94
C THR A 76 -10.86 -10.13 2.95
N ASN A 77 -10.04 -10.86 3.64
CA ASN A 77 -10.11 -12.31 3.68
C ASN A 77 -10.83 -12.79 4.96
N LYS A 78 -12.11 -12.47 5.07
CA LYS A 78 -12.90 -12.82 6.25
C LYS A 78 -13.93 -13.87 5.96
#